data_d0b2fdf3c058c2d37593bba526802365
#
_entry.id   d0b2fdf3c058c2d37593bba526802365
#
_cell.length_a   1.000
_cell.length_b   1.000
_cell.length_c   1.000
_cell.angle_alpha   90.00
_cell.angle_beta   90.00
_cell.angle_gamma   90.00
#
_symmetry.space_group_name_H-M   'P 1'
#
loop_
_entity.id
_entity.type
_entity.pdbx_description
1 polymer ?
#
loop_
_entity_poly.entity_id
_entity_poly.type
_entity_poly.pdbx_seq_one_letter_code
_entity_poly.pdbx_strand_id
1 'polypeptide(L)'
;MTKNGLIQKSIKVLFLRGSGVVLLFLFTMFLTNYYSAELVGKYDFVRSTIMILSGVSLIGTNQAIIYYSGFLKSKNSLESIKNIYVKMLMMTTALCLLFILGYAMLPEEFINELFNKQEAHSLILKSIAALFFYTTTMLNIDTLRALNKTISSELYRNIFRYTPIFIFSIILYYTQNQEWLIEAFLASFLLLSLTTLIQVGLLFKKLNLPKNNDYNFSYHQIFARSYPMALSAIAYFIMQSVDIIILTAYEGFESIAYYSVAVKLATVTALALMSVNIVIAPKIAEIYSTNDFDKLNKLINDSAKIIFIISVPVLIILFVSSGFMLGLFGANYVLAKEALLLLLGG
;
A
#
# COMPACT_ATOMS: atom_id res chain seq x y z
N MET A 1 24.83 -5.03 -14.93
CA MET A 1 24.46 -6.11 -13.96
C MET A 1 24.54 -7.44 -14.70
N THR A 2 25.18 -8.45 -14.12
CA THR A 2 25.17 -9.79 -14.70
C THR A 2 23.80 -10.44 -14.60
N LYS A 3 23.41 -11.30 -15.57
CA LYS A 3 22.13 -12.01 -15.59
C LYS A 3 21.81 -12.71 -14.26
N ASN A 4 22.84 -13.32 -13.65
CA ASN A 4 22.73 -13.97 -12.33
C ASN A 4 22.41 -12.98 -11.18
N GLY A 5 22.93 -11.76 -11.21
CA GLY A 5 22.65 -10.75 -10.20
C GLY A 5 21.21 -10.21 -10.25
N LEU A 6 20.60 -10.15 -11.45
CA LEU A 6 19.19 -9.79 -11.61
C LEU A 6 18.27 -10.88 -11.06
N ILE A 7 18.55 -12.15 -11.37
CA ILE A 7 17.75 -13.29 -10.89
C ILE A 7 17.80 -13.36 -9.35
N GLN A 8 18.98 -13.27 -8.75
CA GLN A 8 19.11 -13.27 -7.28
C GLN A 8 18.35 -12.12 -6.61
N LYS A 9 18.39 -10.93 -7.21
CA LYS A 9 17.64 -9.76 -6.71
C LYS A 9 16.13 -9.99 -6.81
N SER A 10 15.65 -10.56 -7.91
CA SER A 10 14.23 -10.88 -8.09
C SER A 10 13.73 -11.91 -7.10
N ILE A 11 14.51 -12.96 -6.83
CA ILE A 11 14.17 -13.99 -5.82
C ILE A 11 14.09 -13.36 -4.43
N LYS A 12 15.04 -12.50 -4.04
CA LYS A 12 15.01 -11.79 -2.76
C LYS A 12 13.78 -10.91 -2.63
N VAL A 13 13.41 -10.18 -3.67
CA VAL A 13 12.19 -9.35 -3.70
C VAL A 13 10.94 -10.20 -3.53
N LEU A 14 10.85 -11.32 -4.23
CA LEU A 14 9.71 -12.24 -4.12
C LEU A 14 9.59 -12.81 -2.71
N PHE A 15 10.70 -13.24 -2.11
CA PHE A 15 10.73 -13.72 -0.73
C PHE A 15 10.28 -12.65 0.27
N LEU A 16 10.75 -11.40 0.14
CA LEU A 16 10.34 -10.30 1.01
C LEU A 16 8.83 -9.99 0.90
N ARG A 17 8.26 -10.09 -0.31
CA ARG A 17 6.82 -9.91 -0.51
C ARG A 17 6.02 -11.04 0.13
N GLY A 18 6.44 -12.28 -0.08
CA GLY A 18 5.82 -13.44 0.56
C GLY A 18 5.87 -13.35 2.09
N SER A 19 7.02 -13.00 2.65
CA SER A 19 7.18 -12.79 4.10
C SER A 19 6.29 -11.65 4.63
N GLY A 20 6.10 -10.58 3.83
CA GLY A 20 5.20 -9.49 4.18
C GLY A 20 3.73 -9.92 4.23
N VAL A 21 3.31 -10.78 3.31
CA VAL A 21 1.95 -11.35 3.32
C VAL A 21 1.75 -12.25 4.55
N VAL A 22 2.71 -13.11 4.85
CA VAL A 22 2.67 -13.94 6.06
C VAL A 22 2.59 -13.07 7.32
N LEU A 23 3.40 -12.02 7.40
CA LEU A 23 3.38 -11.08 8.53
C LEU A 23 2.02 -10.37 8.67
N LEU A 24 1.43 -9.94 7.56
CA LEU A 24 0.08 -9.35 7.53
C LEU A 24 -0.96 -10.32 8.10
N PHE A 25 -0.93 -11.60 7.69
CA PHE A 25 -1.86 -12.60 8.18
C PHE A 25 -1.65 -12.89 9.67
N LEU A 26 -0.40 -13.07 10.12
CA LEU A 26 -0.07 -13.26 11.53
C LEU A 26 -0.55 -12.07 12.39
N PHE A 27 -0.30 -10.85 11.94
CA PHE A 27 -0.79 -9.65 12.59
C PHE A 27 -2.32 -9.60 12.63
N THR A 28 -3.00 -9.90 11.51
CA THR A 28 -4.46 -9.92 11.46
C THR A 28 -5.02 -10.99 12.38
N MET A 29 -4.48 -12.21 12.37
CA MET A 29 -4.89 -13.29 13.28
C MET A 29 -4.69 -12.91 14.74
N PHE A 30 -3.59 -12.22 15.07
CA PHE A 30 -3.37 -11.71 16.42
C PHE A 30 -4.46 -10.70 16.80
N LEU A 31 -4.73 -9.70 15.96
CA LEU A 31 -5.77 -8.72 16.27
C LEU A 31 -7.14 -9.36 16.46
N THR A 32 -7.54 -10.25 15.55
CA THR A 32 -8.90 -10.82 15.55
C THR A 32 -9.15 -11.82 16.69
N ASN A 33 -8.09 -12.42 17.25
CA ASN A 33 -8.22 -13.36 18.37
C ASN A 33 -8.05 -12.71 19.74
N TYR A 34 -7.39 -11.53 19.81
CA TYR A 34 -7.06 -10.92 21.10
C TYR A 34 -7.68 -9.53 21.32
N TYR A 35 -8.30 -8.94 20.28
CA TYR A 35 -8.98 -7.66 20.34
C TYR A 35 -10.48 -7.82 20.03
N SER A 36 -11.30 -6.89 20.47
CA SER A 36 -12.71 -6.88 20.12
C SER A 36 -12.91 -6.66 18.61
N ALA A 37 -13.89 -7.32 18.01
CA ALA A 37 -14.21 -7.17 16.60
C ALA A 37 -14.54 -5.71 16.24
N GLU A 38 -15.19 -4.97 17.15
CA GLU A 38 -15.48 -3.55 16.99
C GLU A 38 -14.19 -2.73 16.82
N LEU A 39 -13.18 -2.95 17.67
CA LEU A 39 -11.91 -2.21 17.60
C LEU A 39 -11.11 -2.57 16.35
N VAL A 40 -11.14 -3.84 15.92
CA VAL A 40 -10.55 -4.28 14.65
C VAL A 40 -11.25 -3.62 13.47
N GLY A 41 -12.57 -3.50 13.50
CA GLY A 41 -13.33 -2.78 12.47
C GLY A 41 -13.00 -1.29 12.41
N LYS A 42 -12.88 -0.61 13.57
CA LYS A 42 -12.41 0.78 13.65
C LYS A 42 -11.00 0.94 13.07
N TYR A 43 -10.10 0.02 13.37
CA TYR A 43 -8.76 -0.03 12.78
C TYR A 43 -8.80 -0.18 11.26
N ASP A 44 -9.59 -1.10 10.70
CA ASP A 44 -9.71 -1.31 9.25
C ASP A 44 -10.38 -0.11 8.55
N PHE A 45 -11.32 0.56 9.19
CA PHE A 45 -11.91 1.82 8.71
C PHE A 45 -10.86 2.93 8.62
N VAL A 46 -10.10 3.18 9.69
CA VAL A 46 -9.01 4.18 9.71
C VAL A 46 -7.95 3.85 8.67
N ARG A 47 -7.56 2.58 8.55
CA ARG A 47 -6.61 2.12 7.54
C ARG A 47 -7.11 2.38 6.12
N SER A 48 -8.36 2.09 5.83
CA SER A 48 -8.97 2.31 4.51
C SER A 48 -9.10 3.79 4.18
N THR A 49 -9.50 4.60 5.15
CA THR A 49 -9.58 6.07 5.03
C THR A 49 -8.22 6.68 4.68
N ILE A 50 -7.16 6.33 5.43
CA ILE A 50 -5.82 6.87 5.18
C ILE A 50 -5.27 6.40 3.83
N MET A 51 -5.59 5.18 3.37
CA MET A 51 -5.18 4.68 2.07
C MET A 51 -5.80 5.47 0.92
N ILE A 52 -7.12 5.73 0.95
CA ILE A 52 -7.82 6.50 -0.09
C ILE A 52 -7.29 7.95 -0.11
N LEU A 53 -7.24 8.61 1.05
CA LEU A 53 -6.75 9.98 1.16
C LEU A 53 -5.30 10.11 0.70
N SER A 54 -4.46 9.10 0.99
CA SER A 54 -3.07 9.10 0.55
C SER A 54 -2.93 8.95 -0.95
N GLY A 55 -3.81 8.18 -1.60
CA GLY A 55 -3.85 8.06 -3.06
C GLY A 55 -4.02 9.43 -3.72
N VAL A 56 -4.94 10.25 -3.18
CA VAL A 56 -5.17 11.62 -3.66
C VAL A 56 -4.00 12.53 -3.30
N SER A 57 -3.51 12.49 -2.05
CA SER A 57 -2.45 13.39 -1.56
C SER A 57 -1.10 13.17 -2.25
N LEU A 58 -0.81 11.94 -2.68
CA LEU A 58 0.44 11.62 -3.39
C LEU A 58 0.45 12.16 -4.82
N ILE A 59 -0.69 12.39 -5.46
CA ILE A 59 -0.80 12.85 -6.87
C ILE A 59 0.14 12.07 -7.82
N GLY A 60 0.35 10.77 -7.59
CA GLY A 60 1.25 9.95 -8.42
C GLY A 60 2.74 10.29 -8.28
N THR A 61 3.15 11.18 -7.37
CA THR A 61 4.55 11.57 -7.17
C THR A 61 5.45 10.38 -6.81
N ASN A 62 4.90 9.43 -6.06
CA ASN A 62 5.58 8.19 -5.69
C ASN A 62 5.93 7.30 -6.91
N GLN A 63 5.12 7.31 -7.96
CA GLN A 63 5.44 6.63 -9.23
C GLN A 63 6.33 7.51 -10.13
N ALA A 64 6.05 8.80 -10.17
CA ALA A 64 6.80 9.75 -10.99
C ALA A 64 8.27 9.88 -10.58
N ILE A 65 8.62 9.74 -9.28
CA ILE A 65 10.01 9.76 -8.82
C ILE A 65 10.86 8.64 -9.46
N ILE A 66 10.25 7.48 -9.71
CA ILE A 66 10.92 6.34 -10.39
C ILE A 66 11.18 6.70 -11.85
N TYR A 67 10.19 7.30 -12.53
CA TYR A 67 10.35 7.78 -13.90
C TYR A 67 11.48 8.82 -14.00
N TYR A 68 11.46 9.87 -13.15
CA TYR A 68 12.50 10.90 -13.16
C TYR A 68 13.89 10.35 -12.86
N SER A 69 13.98 9.36 -11.95
CA SER A 69 15.25 8.68 -11.70
C SER A 69 15.78 7.96 -12.95
N GLY A 70 14.93 7.25 -13.70
CA GLY A 70 15.31 6.62 -14.97
C GLY A 70 15.78 7.63 -16.00
N PHE A 71 15.02 8.72 -16.18
CA PHE A 71 15.38 9.83 -17.07
C PHE A 71 16.72 10.47 -16.70
N LEU A 72 16.93 10.83 -15.43
CA LEU A 72 18.16 11.47 -14.97
C LEU A 72 19.38 10.53 -15.08
N LYS A 73 19.20 9.23 -14.86
CA LYS A 73 20.26 8.22 -15.08
C LYS A 73 20.71 8.18 -16.54
N SER A 74 19.78 8.23 -17.50
CA SER A 74 20.12 8.23 -18.92
C SER A 74 20.89 9.51 -19.35
N LYS A 75 20.78 10.58 -18.56
CA LYS A 75 21.46 11.87 -18.75
C LYS A 75 22.69 12.07 -17.85
N ASN A 76 23.10 11.06 -17.08
CA ASN A 76 24.18 11.12 -16.09
C ASN A 76 24.04 12.29 -15.08
N SER A 77 22.80 12.63 -14.70
CA SER A 77 22.46 13.77 -13.83
C SER A 77 21.57 13.35 -12.66
N LEU A 78 21.83 12.15 -12.10
CA LEU A 78 21.00 11.58 -11.02
C LEU A 78 20.98 12.46 -9.75
N GLU A 79 21.98 13.30 -9.56
CA GLU A 79 22.10 14.27 -8.45
C GLU A 79 20.90 15.22 -8.38
N SER A 80 20.34 15.59 -9.54
CA SER A 80 19.17 16.46 -9.64
C SER A 80 17.90 15.85 -9.06
N ILE A 81 17.87 14.53 -8.78
CA ILE A 81 16.71 13.83 -8.21
C ILE A 81 16.30 14.37 -6.83
N LYS A 82 17.27 14.90 -6.05
CA LYS A 82 17.01 15.52 -4.75
C LYS A 82 16.07 16.73 -4.87
N ASN A 83 16.31 17.60 -5.86
CA ASN A 83 15.48 18.79 -6.07
C ASN A 83 14.04 18.40 -6.47
N ILE A 84 13.89 17.36 -7.30
CA ILE A 84 12.59 16.83 -7.70
C ILE A 84 11.88 16.22 -6.49
N TYR A 85 12.57 15.41 -5.69
CA TYR A 85 12.04 14.84 -4.46
C TYR A 85 11.52 15.90 -3.49
N VAL A 86 12.31 16.97 -3.24
CA VAL A 86 11.89 18.06 -2.35
C VAL A 86 10.62 18.73 -2.86
N LYS A 87 10.53 19.01 -4.17
CA LYS A 87 9.31 19.58 -4.77
C LYS A 87 8.12 18.65 -4.64
N MET A 88 8.30 17.35 -4.88
CA MET A 88 7.26 16.34 -4.70
C MET A 88 6.80 16.27 -3.24
N LEU A 89 7.74 16.28 -2.29
CA LEU A 89 7.42 16.30 -0.86
C LEU A 89 6.63 17.55 -0.48
N MET A 90 6.99 18.72 -1.00
CA MET A 90 6.24 19.97 -0.77
C MET A 90 4.83 19.90 -1.35
N MET A 91 4.66 19.34 -2.57
CA MET A 91 3.33 19.15 -3.19
C MET A 91 2.44 18.23 -2.34
N THR A 92 2.95 17.09 -1.91
CA THR A 92 2.20 16.15 -1.06
C THR A 92 1.88 16.74 0.31
N THR A 93 2.82 17.49 0.90
CA THR A 93 2.58 18.21 2.17
C THR A 93 1.48 19.27 2.03
N ALA A 94 1.51 20.06 0.96
CA ALA A 94 0.47 21.06 0.71
C ALA A 94 -0.93 20.43 0.60
N LEU A 95 -1.04 19.28 -0.05
CA LEU A 95 -2.32 18.56 -0.14
C LEU A 95 -2.75 17.95 1.20
N CYS A 96 -1.83 17.41 1.97
CA CYS A 96 -2.17 16.95 3.33
C CYS A 96 -2.70 18.12 4.19
N LEU A 97 -2.10 19.30 4.09
CA LEU A 97 -2.57 20.50 4.78
C LEU A 97 -3.95 20.94 4.25
N LEU A 98 -4.20 20.87 2.95
CA LEU A 98 -5.54 21.15 2.39
C LEU A 98 -6.60 20.18 2.91
N PHE A 99 -6.29 18.89 3.06
CA PHE A 99 -7.20 17.93 3.70
C PHE A 99 -7.48 18.27 5.16
N ILE A 100 -6.46 18.65 5.94
CA ILE A 100 -6.64 19.07 7.33
C ILE A 100 -7.54 20.31 7.41
N LEU A 101 -7.25 21.35 6.61
CA LEU A 101 -8.02 22.59 6.59
C LEU A 101 -9.44 22.37 6.08
N GLY A 102 -9.61 21.61 5.00
CA GLY A 102 -10.93 21.31 4.44
C GLY A 102 -11.79 20.50 5.40
N TYR A 103 -11.20 19.50 6.07
CA TYR A 103 -11.92 18.69 7.05
C TYR A 103 -12.31 19.48 8.30
N ALA A 104 -11.45 20.39 8.76
CA ALA A 104 -11.73 21.26 9.90
C ALA A 104 -12.91 22.19 9.68
N MET A 105 -13.35 22.39 8.42
CA MET A 105 -14.53 23.18 8.07
C MET A 105 -15.82 22.36 8.06
N LEU A 106 -15.74 21.03 8.16
CA LEU A 106 -16.91 20.14 8.16
C LEU A 106 -17.46 19.99 9.58
N PRO A 107 -18.78 20.17 9.78
CA PRO A 107 -19.40 19.92 11.09
C PRO A 107 -19.28 18.45 11.49
N GLU A 108 -19.06 18.20 12.77
CA GLU A 108 -18.99 16.84 13.32
C GLU A 108 -20.27 16.06 13.07
N GLU A 109 -21.42 16.71 13.28
CA GLU A 109 -22.75 16.12 13.09
C GLU A 109 -22.93 15.60 11.67
N PHE A 110 -22.51 16.38 10.66
CA PHE A 110 -22.61 15.98 9.26
C PHE A 110 -21.88 14.67 8.97
N ILE A 111 -20.66 14.50 9.51
CA ILE A 111 -19.87 13.28 9.29
C ILE A 111 -20.46 12.11 10.06
N ASN A 112 -20.86 12.33 11.31
CA ASN A 112 -21.43 11.29 12.16
C ASN A 112 -22.79 10.80 11.60
N GLU A 113 -23.60 11.68 11.05
CA GLU A 113 -24.85 11.33 10.34
C GLU A 113 -24.57 10.58 9.03
N LEU A 114 -23.59 11.02 8.24
CA LEU A 114 -23.22 10.37 6.97
C LEU A 114 -22.84 8.90 7.17
N PHE A 115 -22.12 8.60 8.23
CA PHE A 115 -21.70 7.24 8.56
C PHE A 115 -22.61 6.53 9.57
N ASN A 116 -23.62 7.23 10.09
CA ASN A 116 -24.48 6.74 11.18
C ASN A 116 -23.67 6.21 12.36
N LYS A 117 -22.58 6.91 12.73
CA LYS A 117 -21.61 6.56 13.78
C LYS A 117 -21.13 7.81 14.50
N GLN A 118 -21.30 7.85 15.83
CA GLN A 118 -20.86 8.98 16.66
C GLN A 118 -19.33 9.19 16.69
N GLU A 119 -18.56 8.14 16.38
CA GLU A 119 -17.10 8.20 16.39
C GLU A 119 -16.47 8.43 15.00
N ALA A 120 -17.29 8.47 13.92
CA ALA A 120 -16.76 8.51 12.55
C ALA A 120 -15.90 9.75 12.32
N HIS A 121 -16.35 10.92 12.81
CA HIS A 121 -15.62 12.17 12.70
C HIS A 121 -14.23 12.06 13.36
N SER A 122 -14.16 11.57 14.59
CA SER A 122 -12.89 11.47 15.31
C SER A 122 -11.92 10.49 14.64
N LEU A 123 -12.41 9.36 14.12
CA LEU A 123 -11.60 8.37 13.41
C LEU A 123 -11.02 8.90 12.09
N ILE A 124 -11.83 9.65 11.34
CA ILE A 124 -11.36 10.30 10.11
C ILE A 124 -10.37 11.41 10.43
N LEU A 125 -10.64 12.23 11.46
CA LEU A 125 -9.71 13.28 11.89
C LEU A 125 -8.34 12.71 12.29
N LYS A 126 -8.31 11.63 13.05
CA LYS A 126 -7.07 10.89 13.38
C LYS A 126 -6.37 10.40 12.11
N SER A 127 -7.11 9.89 11.12
CA SER A 127 -6.56 9.45 9.84
C SER A 127 -5.91 10.60 9.07
N ILE A 128 -6.56 11.76 9.03
CA ILE A 128 -6.06 12.97 8.34
C ILE A 128 -4.83 13.53 9.05
N ALA A 129 -4.81 13.55 10.39
CA ALA A 129 -3.66 14.00 11.16
C ALA A 129 -2.39 13.16 10.89
N ALA A 130 -2.55 11.86 10.63
CA ALA A 130 -1.43 10.97 10.30
C ALA A 130 -1.13 10.89 8.80
N LEU A 131 -1.94 11.50 7.95
CA LEU A 131 -1.84 11.40 6.48
C LEU A 131 -0.48 11.82 5.95
N PHE A 132 0.10 12.89 6.50
CA PHE A 132 1.45 13.36 6.12
C PHE A 132 2.52 12.28 6.36
N PHE A 133 2.48 11.59 7.49
CA PHE A 133 3.46 10.55 7.81
C PHE A 133 3.30 9.35 6.90
N TYR A 134 2.07 8.96 6.58
CA TYR A 134 1.79 7.87 5.65
C TYR A 134 2.27 8.20 4.23
N THR A 135 1.90 9.36 3.69
CA THR A 135 2.27 9.79 2.33
C THR A 135 3.77 9.96 2.17
N THR A 136 4.43 10.57 3.18
CA THR A 136 5.89 10.71 3.22
C THR A 136 6.57 9.35 3.22
N THR A 137 6.08 8.40 4.01
CA THR A 137 6.60 7.01 4.01
C THR A 137 6.50 6.39 2.62
N MET A 138 5.35 6.51 1.93
CA MET A 138 5.15 5.94 0.60
C MET A 138 6.07 6.59 -0.45
N LEU A 139 6.18 7.92 -0.45
CA LEU A 139 7.10 8.65 -1.33
C LEU A 139 8.56 8.21 -1.09
N ASN A 140 8.97 8.08 0.17
CA ASN A 140 10.33 7.66 0.53
C ASN A 140 10.65 6.23 0.10
N ILE A 141 9.70 5.29 0.27
CA ILE A 141 9.83 3.91 -0.18
C ILE A 141 10.10 3.85 -1.69
N ASP A 142 9.36 4.62 -2.49
CA ASP A 142 9.54 4.65 -3.94
C ASP A 142 10.80 5.45 -4.34
N THR A 143 11.21 6.46 -3.55
CA THR A 143 12.49 7.15 -3.70
C THR A 143 13.67 6.21 -3.44
N LEU A 144 13.61 5.34 -2.43
CA LEU A 144 14.63 4.30 -2.20
C LEU A 144 14.76 3.38 -3.42
N ARG A 145 13.63 2.99 -4.02
CA ARG A 145 13.60 2.19 -5.24
C ARG A 145 14.21 2.94 -6.42
N ALA A 146 13.88 4.22 -6.58
CA ALA A 146 14.43 5.12 -7.58
C ALA A 146 15.95 5.25 -7.48
N LEU A 147 16.48 5.26 -6.25
CA LEU A 147 17.92 5.29 -5.93
C LEU A 147 18.60 3.91 -5.94
N ASN A 148 18.01 2.89 -6.60
CA ASN A 148 18.52 1.53 -6.70
C ASN A 148 18.58 0.75 -5.36
N LYS A 149 17.96 1.25 -4.29
CA LYS A 149 17.85 0.55 -2.99
C LYS A 149 16.59 -0.31 -2.93
N THR A 150 16.39 -1.16 -3.96
CA THR A 150 15.18 -1.98 -4.12
C THR A 150 14.92 -2.87 -2.92
N ILE A 151 15.95 -3.50 -2.34
CA ILE A 151 15.78 -4.38 -1.17
C ILE A 151 15.27 -3.59 0.04
N SER A 152 15.86 -2.41 0.34
CA SER A 152 15.37 -1.54 1.41
C SER A 152 13.93 -1.07 1.17
N SER A 153 13.61 -0.69 -0.08
CA SER A 153 12.25 -0.31 -0.48
C SER A 153 11.25 -1.45 -0.21
N GLU A 154 11.57 -2.68 -0.60
CA GLU A 154 10.69 -3.84 -0.38
C GLU A 154 10.59 -4.23 1.10
N LEU A 155 11.66 -4.08 1.89
CA LEU A 155 11.63 -4.26 3.34
C LEU A 155 10.65 -3.30 4.01
N TYR A 156 10.73 -2.00 3.70
CA TYR A 156 9.80 -1.02 4.25
C TYR A 156 8.35 -1.26 3.80
N ARG A 157 8.16 -1.60 2.52
CA ARG A 157 6.84 -1.81 1.93
C ARG A 157 6.10 -3.02 2.50
N ASN A 158 6.83 -4.12 2.77
CA ASN A 158 6.20 -5.42 3.06
C ASN A 158 6.43 -5.88 4.51
N ILE A 159 7.54 -5.55 5.14
CA ILE A 159 7.86 -6.01 6.50
C ILE A 159 7.72 -4.88 7.51
N PHE A 160 8.52 -3.82 7.38
CA PHE A 160 8.52 -2.73 8.37
C PHE A 160 7.19 -1.97 8.43
N ARG A 161 6.35 -2.04 7.38
CA ARG A 161 5.01 -1.48 7.41
C ARG A 161 4.12 -2.10 8.50
N TYR A 162 4.29 -3.39 8.76
CA TYR A 162 3.46 -4.13 9.73
C TYR A 162 4.17 -4.37 11.07
N THR A 163 5.50 -4.39 11.09
CA THR A 163 6.27 -4.73 12.30
C THR A 163 6.00 -3.78 13.47
N PRO A 164 6.03 -2.43 13.34
CA PRO A 164 5.82 -1.56 14.48
C PRO A 164 4.42 -1.70 15.08
N ILE A 165 3.36 -1.71 14.26
CA ILE A 165 2.01 -1.88 14.74
C ILE A 165 1.79 -3.26 15.38
N PHE A 166 2.41 -4.31 14.85
CA PHE A 166 2.32 -5.65 15.43
C PHE A 166 2.99 -5.68 16.82
N ILE A 167 4.18 -5.09 16.95
CA ILE A 167 4.85 -4.99 18.25
C ILE A 167 4.01 -4.15 19.23
N PHE A 168 3.50 -3.00 18.80
CA PHE A 168 2.65 -2.16 19.64
C PHE A 168 1.36 -2.87 20.05
N SER A 169 0.71 -3.60 19.15
CA SER A 169 -0.50 -4.34 19.51
C SER A 169 -0.22 -5.42 20.56
N ILE A 170 0.93 -6.10 20.50
CA ILE A 170 1.32 -7.07 21.53
C ILE A 170 1.51 -6.36 22.88
N ILE A 171 2.23 -5.23 22.90
CA ILE A 171 2.46 -4.45 24.12
C ILE A 171 1.13 -3.97 24.71
N LEU A 172 0.25 -3.39 23.89
CA LEU A 172 -1.05 -2.89 24.31
C LEU A 172 -1.95 -4.00 24.89
N TYR A 173 -1.89 -5.19 24.33
CA TYR A 173 -2.62 -6.34 24.86
C TYR A 173 -2.14 -6.71 26.27
N TYR A 174 -0.83 -6.85 26.48
CA TYR A 174 -0.29 -7.19 27.80
C TYR A 174 -0.40 -6.08 28.84
N THR A 175 -0.44 -4.83 28.42
CA THR A 175 -0.65 -3.68 29.31
C THR A 175 -2.12 -3.34 29.54
N GLN A 176 -3.05 -4.11 28.97
CA GLN A 176 -4.51 -3.90 29.08
C GLN A 176 -4.99 -2.53 28.54
N ASN A 177 -4.27 -1.95 27.59
CA ASN A 177 -4.55 -0.63 26.98
C ASN A 177 -4.97 -0.80 25.51
N GLN A 178 -5.85 -1.76 25.22
CA GLN A 178 -6.21 -2.15 23.85
C GLN A 178 -6.88 -1.02 23.06
N GLU A 179 -7.58 -0.10 23.72
CA GLU A 179 -8.24 1.07 23.14
C GLU A 179 -7.27 1.99 22.36
N TRP A 180 -5.97 1.96 22.66
CA TRP A 180 -4.95 2.74 21.96
C TRP A 180 -4.45 2.11 20.65
N LEU A 181 -5.12 1.07 20.12
CA LEU A 181 -4.70 0.38 18.90
C LEU A 181 -4.62 1.32 17.69
N ILE A 182 -5.57 2.24 17.57
CA ILE A 182 -5.62 3.18 16.45
C ILE A 182 -4.45 4.17 16.53
N GLU A 183 -4.21 4.74 17.72
CA GLU A 183 -3.09 5.65 17.96
C GLU A 183 -1.74 4.96 17.73
N ALA A 184 -1.60 3.71 18.14
CA ALA A 184 -0.42 2.90 17.89
C ALA A 184 -0.21 2.64 16.39
N PHE A 185 -1.28 2.43 15.63
CA PHE A 185 -1.22 2.32 14.17
C PHE A 185 -0.72 3.62 13.53
N LEU A 186 -1.25 4.75 13.93
CA LEU A 186 -0.85 6.06 13.41
C LEU A 186 0.59 6.41 13.83
N ALA A 187 0.98 6.12 15.09
CA ALA A 187 2.35 6.28 15.57
C ALA A 187 3.35 5.41 14.80
N SER A 188 2.93 4.23 14.33
CA SER A 188 3.77 3.39 13.48
C SER A 188 4.18 4.09 12.19
N PHE A 189 3.30 4.87 11.57
CA PHE A 189 3.66 5.65 10.38
C PHE A 189 4.53 6.86 10.68
N LEU A 190 4.41 7.45 11.87
CA LEU A 190 5.36 8.48 12.32
C LEU A 190 6.78 7.89 12.41
N LEU A 191 6.94 6.73 13.04
CA LEU A 191 8.24 6.04 13.12
C LEU A 191 8.79 5.67 11.73
N LEU A 192 7.93 5.12 10.85
CA LEU A 192 8.32 4.77 9.49
C LEU A 192 8.70 6.00 8.66
N SER A 193 7.96 7.08 8.79
CA SER A 193 8.26 8.35 8.13
C SER A 193 9.64 8.87 8.55
N LEU A 194 9.92 8.91 9.85
CA LEU A 194 11.22 9.36 10.37
C LEU A 194 12.37 8.46 9.88
N THR A 195 12.25 7.15 10.00
CA THR A 195 13.30 6.20 9.59
C THR A 195 13.56 6.26 8.09
N THR A 196 12.52 6.35 7.26
CA THR A 196 12.66 6.47 5.81
C THR A 196 13.20 7.83 5.38
N LEU A 197 12.80 8.94 6.03
CA LEU A 197 13.36 10.27 5.79
C LEU A 197 14.87 10.31 6.10
N ILE A 198 15.28 9.75 7.24
CA ILE A 198 16.69 9.66 7.61
C ILE A 198 17.47 8.88 6.53
N GLN A 199 16.95 7.72 6.11
CA GLN A 199 17.62 6.89 5.12
C GLN A 199 17.73 7.58 3.76
N VAL A 200 16.66 8.21 3.26
CA VAL A 200 16.67 8.97 2.01
C VAL A 200 17.61 10.17 2.11
N GLY A 201 17.57 10.89 3.23
CA GLY A 201 18.49 12.02 3.49
C GLY A 201 19.96 11.63 3.48
N LEU A 202 20.30 10.49 4.11
CA LEU A 202 21.66 9.94 4.09
C LEU A 202 22.11 9.53 2.67
N LEU A 203 21.19 9.01 1.86
CA LEU A 203 21.49 8.68 0.46
C LEU A 203 21.72 9.95 -0.37
N PHE A 204 20.92 11.00 -0.19
CA PHE A 204 21.13 12.27 -0.87
C PHE A 204 22.43 12.96 -0.47
N LYS A 205 22.89 12.81 0.77
CA LYS A 205 24.22 13.32 1.18
C LYS A 205 25.40 12.61 0.46
N LYS A 206 25.18 11.35 0.02
CA LYS A 206 26.20 10.59 -0.73
C LYS A 206 26.17 10.88 -2.23
N LEU A 207 25.14 11.52 -2.76
CA LEU A 207 25.11 12.00 -4.12
C LEU A 207 25.90 13.31 -4.17
N ASN A 208 26.81 13.42 -5.14
CA ASN A 208 27.54 14.67 -5.36
C ASN A 208 26.56 15.79 -5.69
N LEU A 209 26.89 17.03 -5.32
CA LEU A 209 26.10 18.18 -5.75
C LEU A 209 26.11 18.26 -7.28
N PRO A 210 24.96 18.57 -7.92
CA PRO A 210 24.91 18.70 -9.36
C PRO A 210 25.89 19.77 -9.82
N LYS A 211 26.81 19.41 -10.72
CA LYS A 211 27.79 20.32 -11.29
C LYS A 211 27.14 21.41 -12.13
N ASN A 212 25.96 21.12 -12.71
CA ASN A 212 25.11 22.05 -13.44
C ASN A 212 23.64 21.77 -13.05
N ASN A 213 22.86 22.85 -12.83
CA ASN A 213 21.40 22.77 -12.56
C ASN A 213 20.58 22.50 -13.85
N ASP A 214 21.12 21.72 -14.80
CA ASP A 214 20.55 21.53 -16.13
C ASP A 214 19.16 20.88 -16.15
N TYR A 215 18.75 20.24 -15.04
CA TYR A 215 17.46 19.54 -14.93
C TYR A 215 16.65 20.04 -13.73
N ASN A 216 16.28 21.33 -13.76
CA ASN A 216 15.41 21.93 -12.75
C ASN A 216 13.96 21.95 -13.25
N PHE A 217 13.24 20.84 -13.06
CA PHE A 217 11.82 20.75 -13.42
C PHE A 217 10.97 21.67 -12.55
N SER A 218 10.05 22.42 -13.16
CA SER A 218 9.06 23.23 -12.45
C SER A 218 8.00 22.33 -11.75
N TYR A 219 7.27 22.90 -10.79
CA TYR A 219 6.13 22.20 -10.16
C TYR A 219 5.08 21.77 -11.19
N HIS A 220 4.79 22.62 -12.17
CA HIS A 220 3.87 22.31 -13.27
C HIS A 220 4.33 21.10 -14.10
N GLN A 221 5.61 21.03 -14.46
CA GLN A 221 6.16 19.88 -15.20
C GLN A 221 6.11 18.60 -14.39
N ILE A 222 6.40 18.66 -13.08
CA ILE A 222 6.30 17.52 -12.18
C ILE A 222 4.84 17.07 -12.10
N PHE A 223 3.89 17.99 -11.88
CA PHE A 223 2.46 17.71 -11.80
C PHE A 223 1.92 17.11 -13.10
N ALA A 224 2.20 17.73 -14.25
CA ALA A 224 1.76 17.26 -15.56
C ALA A 224 2.21 15.82 -15.85
N ARG A 225 3.40 15.43 -15.34
CA ARG A 225 3.92 14.08 -15.50
C ARG A 225 3.34 13.11 -14.48
N SER A 226 3.09 13.55 -13.25
CA SER A 226 2.54 12.71 -12.17
C SER A 226 1.04 12.46 -12.34
N TYR A 227 0.29 13.44 -12.85
CA TYR A 227 -1.17 13.41 -12.91
C TYR A 227 -1.76 12.17 -13.59
N PRO A 228 -1.29 11.69 -14.76
CA PRO A 228 -1.80 10.44 -15.34
C PRO A 228 -1.54 9.22 -14.45
N MET A 229 -0.42 9.21 -13.73
CA MET A 229 -0.07 8.15 -12.78
C MET A 229 -0.95 8.24 -11.52
N ALA A 230 -1.32 9.47 -11.11
CA ALA A 230 -2.23 9.70 -9.99
C ALA A 230 -3.60 9.08 -10.24
N LEU A 231 -4.18 9.27 -11.41
CA LEU A 231 -5.50 8.72 -11.75
C LEU A 231 -5.53 7.20 -11.59
N SER A 232 -4.51 6.50 -12.09
CA SER A 232 -4.39 5.05 -11.94
C SER A 232 -4.18 4.64 -10.48
N ALA A 233 -3.38 5.39 -9.72
CA ALA A 233 -3.13 5.11 -8.31
C ALA A 233 -4.39 5.35 -7.45
N ILE A 234 -5.11 6.45 -7.67
CA ILE A 234 -6.36 6.77 -6.97
C ILE A 234 -7.40 5.69 -7.26
N ALA A 235 -7.60 5.31 -8.52
CA ALA A 235 -8.52 4.24 -8.89
C ALA A 235 -8.16 2.92 -8.18
N TYR A 236 -6.88 2.58 -8.13
CA TYR A 236 -6.42 1.40 -7.42
C TYR A 236 -6.71 1.44 -5.91
N PHE A 237 -6.46 2.58 -5.24
CA PHE A 237 -6.74 2.72 -3.81
C PHE A 237 -8.23 2.70 -3.50
N ILE A 238 -9.06 3.30 -4.36
CA ILE A 238 -10.51 3.23 -4.26
C ILE A 238 -10.96 1.77 -4.37
N MET A 239 -10.53 1.04 -5.39
CA MET A 239 -10.86 -0.37 -5.57
C MET A 239 -10.46 -1.26 -4.39
N GLN A 240 -9.42 -0.89 -3.66
CA GLN A 240 -8.91 -1.67 -2.52
C GLN A 240 -9.57 -1.34 -1.18
N SER A 241 -10.33 -0.28 -1.09
CA SER A 241 -10.72 0.25 0.23
C SER A 241 -12.12 0.88 0.28
N VAL A 242 -12.74 1.17 -0.87
CA VAL A 242 -14.02 1.89 -0.91
C VAL A 242 -15.16 1.05 -0.33
N ASP A 243 -15.12 -0.24 -0.50
CA ASP A 243 -16.07 -1.20 0.05
C ASP A 243 -16.17 -1.10 1.58
N ILE A 244 -15.03 -1.02 2.26
CA ILE A 244 -14.99 -0.81 3.72
C ILE A 244 -15.61 0.54 4.11
N ILE A 245 -15.30 1.60 3.37
CA ILE A 245 -15.85 2.93 3.65
C ILE A 245 -17.36 2.95 3.46
N ILE A 246 -17.86 2.37 2.36
CA ILE A 246 -19.30 2.29 2.09
C ILE A 246 -19.99 1.43 3.15
N LEU A 247 -19.43 0.24 3.45
CA LEU A 247 -19.99 -0.66 4.43
C LEU A 247 -20.10 -0.01 5.81
N THR A 248 -19.15 0.87 6.18
CA THR A 248 -19.19 1.58 7.47
C THR A 248 -20.43 2.48 7.62
N ALA A 249 -21.00 2.98 6.53
CA ALA A 249 -22.21 3.80 6.60
C ALA A 249 -23.47 2.98 6.94
N TYR A 250 -23.46 1.67 6.64
CA TYR A 250 -24.65 0.82 6.77
C TYR A 250 -24.52 -0.19 7.90
N GLU A 251 -23.32 -0.65 8.23
CA GLU A 251 -23.07 -1.76 9.15
C GLU A 251 -22.23 -1.33 10.37
N GLY A 252 -22.30 -2.11 11.45
CA GLY A 252 -21.46 -1.93 12.64
C GLY A 252 -19.98 -2.21 12.38
N PHE A 253 -19.09 -1.67 13.21
CA PHE A 253 -17.66 -1.93 13.08
C PHE A 253 -17.29 -3.40 13.21
N GLU A 254 -18.07 -4.21 13.92
CA GLU A 254 -17.87 -5.67 13.97
C GLU A 254 -18.04 -6.33 12.60
N SER A 255 -19.11 -5.98 11.87
CA SER A 255 -19.35 -6.48 10.50
C SER A 255 -18.21 -6.09 9.56
N ILE A 256 -17.65 -4.88 9.74
CA ILE A 256 -16.49 -4.40 8.99
C ILE A 256 -15.25 -5.25 9.28
N ALA A 257 -15.00 -5.61 10.54
CA ALA A 257 -13.92 -6.52 10.90
C ALA A 257 -14.06 -7.87 10.19
N TYR A 258 -15.25 -8.46 10.22
CA TYR A 258 -15.53 -9.75 9.57
C TYR A 258 -15.31 -9.66 8.06
N TYR A 259 -15.90 -8.66 7.42
CA TYR A 259 -15.74 -8.42 5.99
C TYR A 259 -14.28 -8.17 5.59
N SER A 260 -13.52 -7.38 6.36
CA SER A 260 -12.13 -7.06 6.04
C SER A 260 -11.22 -8.30 6.05
N VAL A 261 -11.50 -9.28 6.89
CA VAL A 261 -10.79 -10.57 6.89
C VAL A 261 -11.14 -11.36 5.63
N ALA A 262 -12.42 -11.39 5.21
CA ALA A 262 -12.82 -12.03 3.96
C ALA A 262 -12.10 -11.40 2.75
N VAL A 263 -12.02 -10.06 2.68
CA VAL A 263 -11.28 -9.35 1.63
C VAL A 263 -9.80 -9.72 1.66
N LYS A 264 -9.16 -9.74 2.84
CA LYS A 264 -7.74 -10.13 2.97
C LYS A 264 -7.51 -11.57 2.49
N LEU A 265 -8.40 -12.51 2.82
CA LEU A 265 -8.33 -13.89 2.33
C LEU A 265 -8.52 -13.96 0.81
N ALA A 266 -9.51 -13.27 0.26
CA ALA A 266 -9.75 -13.24 -1.18
C ALA A 266 -8.53 -12.69 -1.95
N THR A 267 -7.80 -11.71 -1.41
CA THR A 267 -6.61 -11.15 -2.06
C THR A 267 -5.47 -12.17 -2.24
N VAL A 268 -5.49 -13.30 -1.52
CA VAL A 268 -4.50 -14.38 -1.70
C VAL A 268 -4.55 -14.94 -3.11
N THR A 269 -5.72 -15.00 -3.73
CA THR A 269 -5.88 -15.48 -5.11
C THR A 269 -5.12 -14.59 -6.12
N ALA A 270 -5.03 -13.28 -5.85
CA ALA A 270 -4.31 -12.32 -6.69
C ALA A 270 -2.77 -12.44 -6.60
N LEU A 271 -2.23 -13.13 -5.59
CA LEU A 271 -0.77 -13.29 -5.44
C LEU A 271 -0.14 -14.02 -6.62
N ALA A 272 -0.83 -14.99 -7.20
CA ALA A 272 -0.37 -15.69 -8.40
C ALA A 272 -0.21 -14.72 -9.57
N LEU A 273 -1.24 -13.92 -9.85
CA LEU A 273 -1.21 -12.89 -10.88
C LEU A 273 -0.07 -11.88 -10.67
N MET A 274 0.08 -11.37 -9.43
CA MET A 274 1.14 -10.43 -9.09
C MET A 274 2.53 -11.03 -9.28
N SER A 275 2.73 -12.29 -8.90
CA SER A 275 4.02 -12.99 -9.00
C SER A 275 4.43 -13.19 -10.47
N VAL A 276 3.48 -13.61 -11.30
CA VAL A 276 3.71 -13.83 -12.73
C VAL A 276 3.98 -12.49 -13.43
N ASN A 277 3.19 -11.44 -13.14
CA ASN A 277 3.35 -10.12 -13.75
C ASN A 277 4.74 -9.50 -13.50
N ILE A 278 5.32 -9.68 -12.30
CA ILE A 278 6.67 -9.18 -11.99
C ILE A 278 7.72 -9.76 -12.94
N VAL A 279 7.59 -11.04 -13.31
CA VAL A 279 8.55 -11.75 -14.16
C VAL A 279 8.33 -11.43 -15.64
N ILE A 280 7.07 -11.27 -16.04
CA ILE A 280 6.69 -11.17 -17.44
C ILE A 280 6.73 -9.74 -17.97
N ALA A 281 6.39 -8.72 -17.13
CA ALA A 281 6.33 -7.34 -17.59
C ALA A 281 7.62 -6.85 -18.29
N PRO A 282 8.84 -7.14 -17.81
CA PRO A 282 10.06 -6.78 -18.54
C PRO A 282 10.20 -7.50 -19.89
N LYS A 283 9.79 -8.79 -19.96
CA LYS A 283 9.86 -9.59 -21.20
C LYS A 283 8.85 -9.10 -22.23
N ILE A 284 7.65 -8.70 -21.79
CA ILE A 284 6.65 -8.09 -22.68
C ILE A 284 7.23 -6.83 -23.31
N ALA A 285 7.84 -5.94 -22.50
CA ALA A 285 8.44 -4.71 -23.00
C ALA A 285 9.57 -4.98 -24.02
N GLU A 286 10.42 -5.97 -23.75
CA GLU A 286 11.51 -6.39 -24.63
C GLU A 286 10.98 -6.90 -25.97
N ILE A 287 10.04 -7.86 -25.97
CA ILE A 287 9.48 -8.45 -27.19
C ILE A 287 8.67 -7.42 -27.98
N TYR A 288 7.90 -6.57 -27.29
CA TYR A 288 7.15 -5.49 -27.92
C TYR A 288 8.05 -4.53 -28.69
N SER A 289 9.24 -4.22 -28.15
CA SER A 289 10.22 -3.33 -28.81
C SER A 289 10.82 -3.93 -30.09
N THR A 290 10.76 -5.26 -30.27
CA THR A 290 11.22 -5.95 -31.47
C THR A 290 10.10 -6.19 -32.51
N ASN A 291 8.86 -5.77 -32.21
CA ASN A 291 7.66 -6.00 -33.06
C ASN A 291 7.36 -7.49 -33.36
N ASP A 292 7.86 -8.42 -32.54
CA ASP A 292 7.62 -9.85 -32.68
C ASP A 292 6.29 -10.23 -31.97
N PHE A 293 5.18 -9.97 -32.65
CA PHE A 293 3.84 -10.17 -32.07
C PHE A 293 3.50 -11.64 -31.85
N ASP A 294 4.09 -12.57 -32.58
CA ASP A 294 3.87 -14.02 -32.43
C ASP A 294 4.49 -14.50 -31.10
N LYS A 295 5.73 -14.09 -30.81
CA LYS A 295 6.36 -14.35 -29.49
C LYS A 295 5.64 -13.65 -28.35
N LEU A 296 5.13 -12.43 -28.59
CA LEU A 296 4.36 -11.70 -27.59
C LEU A 296 3.08 -12.45 -27.21
N ASN A 297 2.30 -12.86 -28.21
CA ASN A 297 1.06 -13.62 -28.02
C ASN A 297 1.33 -14.96 -27.31
N LYS A 298 2.39 -15.68 -27.71
CA LYS A 298 2.79 -16.91 -27.03
C LYS A 298 3.13 -16.66 -25.57
N LEU A 299 3.94 -15.63 -25.27
CA LEU A 299 4.29 -15.28 -23.90
C LEU A 299 3.05 -14.94 -23.07
N ILE A 300 2.11 -14.16 -23.59
CA ILE A 300 0.86 -13.80 -22.91
C ILE A 300 0.02 -15.05 -22.62
N ASN A 301 -0.17 -15.91 -23.62
CA ASN A 301 -0.95 -17.14 -23.47
C ASN A 301 -0.33 -18.12 -22.46
N ASP A 302 0.99 -18.32 -22.51
CA ASP A 302 1.69 -19.19 -21.56
C ASP A 302 1.60 -18.63 -20.13
N SER A 303 1.67 -17.31 -20.01
CA SER A 303 1.52 -16.61 -18.72
C SER A 303 0.11 -16.75 -18.17
N ALA A 304 -0.90 -16.58 -19.00
CA ALA A 304 -2.30 -16.75 -18.61
C ALA A 304 -2.56 -18.19 -18.12
N LYS A 305 -2.00 -19.20 -18.82
CA LYS A 305 -2.09 -20.61 -18.37
C LYS A 305 -1.44 -20.83 -17.00
N ILE A 306 -0.25 -20.28 -16.78
CA ILE A 306 0.44 -20.39 -15.48
C ILE A 306 -0.39 -19.75 -14.36
N ILE A 307 -0.91 -18.55 -14.61
CA ILE A 307 -1.78 -17.85 -13.63
C ILE A 307 -3.00 -18.73 -13.33
N PHE A 308 -3.66 -19.25 -14.35
CA PHE A 308 -4.84 -20.10 -14.19
C PHE A 308 -4.54 -21.37 -13.38
N ILE A 309 -3.46 -22.10 -13.74
CA ILE A 309 -3.03 -23.32 -13.06
C ILE A 309 -2.72 -23.09 -11.57
N ILE A 310 -2.21 -21.90 -11.20
CA ILE A 310 -1.90 -21.59 -9.81
C ILE A 310 -3.11 -21.03 -9.09
N SER A 311 -3.88 -20.13 -9.72
CA SER A 311 -4.99 -19.42 -9.05
C SER A 311 -6.19 -20.31 -8.82
N VAL A 312 -6.54 -21.20 -9.76
CA VAL A 312 -7.73 -22.06 -9.65
C VAL A 312 -7.64 -23.03 -8.46
N PRO A 313 -6.54 -23.77 -8.24
CA PRO A 313 -6.42 -24.60 -7.04
C PRO A 313 -6.50 -23.79 -5.73
N VAL A 314 -5.88 -22.59 -5.68
CA VAL A 314 -5.95 -21.72 -4.50
C VAL A 314 -7.39 -21.28 -4.25
N LEU A 315 -8.11 -20.89 -5.30
CA LEU A 315 -9.52 -20.51 -5.24
C LEU A 315 -10.39 -21.68 -4.73
N ILE A 316 -10.21 -22.88 -5.27
CA ILE A 316 -10.94 -24.08 -4.84
C ILE A 316 -10.66 -24.40 -3.36
N ILE A 317 -9.39 -24.35 -2.94
CA ILE A 317 -9.01 -24.57 -1.55
C ILE A 317 -9.69 -23.55 -0.64
N LEU A 318 -9.63 -22.25 -0.98
CA LEU A 318 -10.28 -21.21 -0.18
C LEU A 318 -11.81 -21.37 -0.15
N PHE A 319 -12.42 -21.74 -1.28
CA PHE A 319 -13.85 -21.97 -1.38
C PHE A 319 -14.30 -23.11 -0.45
N VAL A 320 -13.65 -24.28 -0.56
CA VAL A 320 -13.99 -25.48 0.22
C VAL A 320 -13.65 -25.30 1.70
N SER A 321 -12.50 -24.68 2.01
CA SER A 321 -12.04 -24.50 3.38
C SER A 321 -12.43 -23.14 3.98
N SER A 322 -13.33 -22.37 3.35
CA SER A 322 -13.68 -20.99 3.75
C SER A 322 -14.05 -20.87 5.23
N GLY A 323 -14.87 -21.75 5.77
CA GLY A 323 -15.24 -21.73 7.18
C GLY A 323 -14.07 -22.02 8.12
N PHE A 324 -13.19 -22.98 7.76
CA PHE A 324 -11.98 -23.27 8.53
C PHE A 324 -11.00 -22.09 8.49
N MET A 325 -10.75 -21.53 7.31
CA MET A 325 -9.85 -20.40 7.13
C MET A 325 -10.33 -19.17 7.91
N LEU A 326 -11.61 -18.85 7.86
CA LEU A 326 -12.19 -17.77 8.66
C LEU A 326 -12.14 -18.07 10.17
N GLY A 327 -12.36 -19.32 10.56
CA GLY A 327 -12.25 -19.77 11.96
C GLY A 327 -10.88 -19.56 12.59
N LEU A 328 -9.79 -19.54 11.80
CA LEU A 328 -8.45 -19.21 12.29
C LEU A 328 -8.33 -17.76 12.81
N PHE A 329 -9.22 -16.88 12.37
CA PHE A 329 -9.30 -15.49 12.81
C PHE A 329 -10.27 -15.28 13.98
N GLY A 330 -10.92 -16.35 14.47
CA GLY A 330 -11.88 -16.32 15.55
C GLY A 330 -13.24 -16.86 15.14
N ALA A 331 -13.98 -17.45 16.10
CA ALA A 331 -15.24 -18.14 15.82
C ALA A 331 -16.28 -17.25 15.12
N ASN A 332 -16.40 -15.98 15.51
CA ASN A 332 -17.37 -15.04 14.94
C ASN A 332 -17.03 -14.63 13.49
N TYR A 333 -15.78 -14.74 13.06
CA TYR A 333 -15.36 -14.37 11.69
C TYR A 333 -15.92 -15.34 10.63
N VAL A 334 -16.41 -16.53 11.05
CA VAL A 334 -17.12 -17.47 10.16
C VAL A 334 -18.40 -16.84 9.59
N LEU A 335 -18.98 -15.83 10.25
CA LEU A 335 -20.13 -15.07 9.75
C LEU A 335 -19.85 -14.40 8.40
N ALA A 336 -18.58 -14.08 8.08
CA ALA A 336 -18.18 -13.54 6.79
C ALA A 336 -18.05 -14.58 5.66
N LYS A 337 -18.47 -15.85 5.88
CA LYS A 337 -18.32 -16.92 4.89
C LYS A 337 -19.00 -16.59 3.57
N GLU A 338 -20.24 -16.10 3.61
CA GLU A 338 -20.98 -15.73 2.40
C GLU A 338 -20.29 -14.59 1.65
N ALA A 339 -19.82 -13.56 2.37
CA ALA A 339 -19.05 -12.47 1.77
C ALA A 339 -17.76 -12.98 1.12
N LEU A 340 -17.03 -13.90 1.78
CA LEU A 340 -15.84 -14.52 1.20
C LEU A 340 -16.16 -15.28 -0.08
N LEU A 341 -17.22 -16.09 -0.08
CA LEU A 341 -17.63 -16.87 -1.25
C LEU A 341 -18.02 -15.97 -2.43
N LEU A 342 -18.71 -14.86 -2.18
CA LEU A 342 -19.02 -13.86 -3.20
C LEU A 342 -17.74 -13.19 -3.75
N LEU A 343 -16.81 -12.82 -2.88
CA LEU A 343 -15.52 -12.23 -3.28
C LEU A 343 -14.63 -13.19 -4.08
N LEU A 344 -14.76 -14.49 -3.87
CA LEU A 344 -14.03 -15.51 -4.65
C LEU A 344 -14.70 -15.81 -6.00
N GLY A 345 -15.99 -15.51 -6.16
CA GLY A 345 -16.75 -15.71 -7.40
C GLY A 345 -16.67 -14.55 -8.39
N GLY A 346 -16.28 -13.35 -7.95
CA GLY A 346 -16.13 -12.13 -8.76
C GLY A 346 -14.71 -11.78 -9.05
#